data_ced94649437fa868f0e07cc0f9142b49
#
_entry.id   ced94649437fa868f0e07cc0f9142b49
#
_cell.length_a   1.000
_cell.length_b   1.000
_cell.length_c   1.000
_cell.angle_alpha   90.00
_cell.angle_beta   90.00
_cell.angle_gamma   90.00
#
_symmetry.space_group_name_H-M   'P 1'
#
loop_
_entity.id
_entity.type
_entity.pdbx_description
1 polymer ?
#
loop_
_entity_poly.entity_id
_entity_poly.type
_entity_poly.pdbx_seq_one_letter_code
_entity_poly.pdbx_strand_id
1 'polypeptide(L)'
;MINTSLFALFGRYKGDASLAGVLENIQRGTYKQFIDETREALASGDKELAAKLKKKLPAFTPQATYSGKRLDPHITRYNQLVVLDIDHVGERELERITPLATEAPYTVAYFRSPSGDGAKLIAYAATDETATPGNHRRVYEAMSRWYAARLGVELDTSGSDIGRLCFVSDDPALYLSPATALGWRVPASYRRASPRYPLLGRRRLARRLPGRRKGRWPRHWRRHAGPPSGKAPTPRQPQ
;
A
#
# COMPACT_ATOMS: atom_id res chain seq x y z
N MET A 1 4.17 -21.64 1.61
CA MET A 1 3.17 -20.86 0.85
C MET A 1 2.74 -19.67 1.72
N ILE A 2 2.64 -18.48 1.17
CA ILE A 2 2.16 -17.28 1.87
C ILE A 2 0.65 -17.25 1.75
N ASN A 3 -0.04 -17.14 2.90
CA ASN A 3 -1.49 -16.96 2.96
C ASN A 3 -1.82 -15.51 3.30
N THR A 4 -2.99 -15.07 2.89
CA THR A 4 -3.56 -13.76 3.14
C THR A 4 -5.00 -13.91 3.60
N SER A 5 -5.49 -13.02 4.45
CA SER A 5 -6.90 -12.99 4.82
C SER A 5 -7.72 -12.17 3.83
N LEU A 6 -8.89 -12.69 3.46
CA LEU A 6 -9.83 -12.08 2.54
C LEU A 6 -10.92 -11.34 3.30
N PHE A 7 -11.30 -10.18 2.77
CA PHE A 7 -12.36 -9.34 3.31
C PHE A 7 -13.32 -8.88 2.22
N ALA A 8 -14.59 -8.77 2.58
CA ALA A 8 -15.62 -8.13 1.76
C ALA A 8 -16.17 -6.90 2.48
N LEU A 9 -16.73 -5.96 1.73
CA LEU A 9 -17.41 -4.78 2.28
C LEU A 9 -16.56 -4.07 3.36
N PHE A 10 -15.26 -3.87 3.08
CA PHE A 10 -14.32 -3.14 3.92
C PHE A 10 -13.89 -3.82 5.24
N GLY A 11 -14.59 -4.81 5.74
CA GLY A 11 -14.23 -5.38 7.05
C GLY A 11 -14.77 -6.77 7.34
N ARG A 12 -15.63 -7.31 6.49
CA ARG A 12 -16.22 -8.63 6.70
C ARG A 12 -15.21 -9.72 6.30
N TYR A 13 -14.66 -10.40 7.29
CA TYR A 13 -13.75 -11.53 7.08
C TYR A 13 -14.42 -12.68 6.30
N LYS A 14 -13.71 -13.25 5.34
CA LYS A 14 -14.20 -14.30 4.44
C LYS A 14 -13.38 -15.59 4.49
N GLY A 15 -12.32 -15.61 5.27
CA GLY A 15 -11.37 -16.73 5.34
C GLY A 15 -10.00 -16.35 4.80
N ASP A 16 -9.13 -17.33 4.75
CA ASP A 16 -7.77 -17.18 4.23
C ASP A 16 -7.65 -17.87 2.86
N ALA A 17 -6.76 -17.34 2.02
CA ALA A 17 -6.40 -17.91 0.73
C ALA A 17 -4.89 -17.80 0.49
N SER A 18 -4.36 -18.53 -0.48
CA SER A 18 -2.99 -18.32 -0.90
C SER A 18 -2.84 -16.94 -1.56
N LEU A 19 -1.78 -16.21 -1.22
CA LEU A 19 -1.49 -14.91 -1.84
C LEU A 19 -1.32 -15.06 -3.36
N ALA A 20 -0.64 -16.10 -3.81
CA ALA A 20 -0.48 -16.39 -5.23
C ALA A 20 -1.84 -16.57 -5.94
N GLY A 21 -2.77 -17.34 -5.36
CA GLY A 21 -4.10 -17.53 -5.95
C GLY A 21 -4.92 -16.24 -6.05
N VAL A 22 -4.80 -15.34 -5.05
CA VAL A 22 -5.44 -14.01 -5.12
C VAL A 22 -4.85 -13.18 -6.27
N LEU A 23 -3.53 -13.17 -6.42
CA LEU A 23 -2.84 -12.43 -7.48
C LEU A 23 -3.14 -13.01 -8.87
N GLU A 24 -3.20 -14.34 -9.00
CA GLU A 24 -3.62 -15.01 -10.24
C GLU A 24 -5.07 -14.64 -10.63
N ASN A 25 -5.98 -14.51 -9.67
CA ASN A 25 -7.34 -14.06 -9.93
C ASN A 25 -7.40 -12.62 -10.45
N ILE A 26 -6.53 -11.73 -9.95
CA ILE A 26 -6.37 -10.37 -10.48
C ILE A 26 -5.87 -10.44 -11.93
N GLN A 27 -4.85 -11.25 -12.21
CA GLN A 27 -4.25 -11.38 -13.53
C GLN A 27 -5.21 -11.98 -14.57
N ARG A 28 -6.06 -12.94 -14.14
CA ARG A 28 -7.05 -13.62 -15.01
C ARG A 28 -8.33 -12.82 -15.21
N GLY A 29 -8.47 -11.65 -14.63
CA GLY A 29 -9.66 -10.82 -14.79
C GLY A 29 -10.89 -11.27 -14.00
N THR A 30 -10.71 -12.06 -12.91
CA THR A 30 -11.83 -12.52 -12.07
C THR A 30 -12.68 -11.36 -11.56
N TYR A 31 -12.10 -10.18 -11.38
CA TYR A 31 -12.76 -8.99 -10.84
C TYR A 31 -13.05 -7.94 -11.91
N LYS A 32 -12.82 -8.25 -13.19
CA LYS A 32 -12.85 -7.31 -14.31
C LYS A 32 -14.12 -6.46 -14.33
N GLN A 33 -15.30 -7.07 -14.24
CA GLN A 33 -16.56 -6.33 -14.29
C GLN A 33 -16.63 -5.23 -13.23
N PHE A 34 -16.34 -5.53 -11.97
CA PHE A 34 -16.36 -4.54 -10.88
C PHE A 34 -15.32 -3.43 -11.04
N ILE A 35 -14.16 -3.79 -11.61
CA ILE A 35 -13.09 -2.84 -11.87
C ILE A 35 -13.44 -1.92 -13.03
N ASP A 36 -14.01 -2.45 -14.11
CA ASP A 36 -14.47 -1.66 -15.26
C ASP A 36 -15.53 -0.64 -14.82
N GLU A 37 -16.56 -1.07 -14.08
CA GLU A 37 -17.58 -0.18 -13.52
C GLU A 37 -16.97 0.96 -12.68
N THR A 38 -15.95 0.63 -11.89
CA THR A 38 -15.24 1.63 -11.05
C THR A 38 -14.45 2.63 -11.91
N ARG A 39 -13.76 2.14 -12.95
CA ARG A 39 -12.98 2.97 -13.88
C ARG A 39 -13.88 3.84 -14.76
N GLU A 40 -15.01 3.33 -15.22
CA GLU A 40 -16.02 4.08 -15.97
C GLU A 40 -16.63 5.21 -15.14
N ALA A 41 -16.97 4.94 -13.87
CA ALA A 41 -17.45 5.98 -12.96
C ALA A 41 -16.41 7.10 -12.74
N LEU A 42 -15.12 6.74 -12.65
CA LEU A 42 -14.04 7.73 -12.56
C LEU A 42 -13.88 8.53 -13.86
N ALA A 43 -13.94 7.86 -15.01
CA ALA A 43 -13.81 8.49 -16.32
C ALA A 43 -14.97 9.46 -16.61
N SER A 44 -16.19 9.14 -16.15
CA SER A 44 -17.36 10.03 -16.23
C SER A 44 -17.35 11.18 -15.22
N GLY A 45 -16.37 11.20 -14.30
CA GLY A 45 -16.27 12.21 -13.24
C GLY A 45 -17.14 11.94 -12.01
N ASP A 46 -17.87 10.82 -11.96
CA ASP A 46 -18.71 10.44 -10.81
C ASP A 46 -17.87 9.81 -9.70
N LYS A 47 -17.17 10.68 -8.96
CA LYS A 47 -16.30 10.28 -7.84
C LYS A 47 -17.07 9.62 -6.70
N GLU A 48 -18.34 9.97 -6.52
CA GLU A 48 -19.17 9.41 -5.45
C GLU A 48 -19.54 7.96 -5.77
N LEU A 49 -19.97 7.68 -7.00
CA LEU A 49 -20.23 6.31 -7.46
C LEU A 49 -18.96 5.46 -7.41
N ALA A 50 -17.85 5.98 -7.94
CA ALA A 50 -16.55 5.28 -7.90
C ALA A 50 -16.12 4.91 -6.47
N ALA A 51 -16.31 5.82 -5.51
CA ALA A 51 -16.02 5.55 -4.10
C ALA A 51 -16.94 4.48 -3.50
N LYS A 52 -18.24 4.48 -3.87
CA LYS A 52 -19.21 3.44 -3.48
C LYS A 52 -18.86 2.08 -4.07
N LEU A 53 -18.49 2.03 -5.33
CA LEU A 53 -18.07 0.80 -6.02
C LEU A 53 -16.78 0.25 -5.41
N LYS A 54 -15.78 1.09 -5.21
CA LYS A 54 -14.50 0.70 -4.57
C LYS A 54 -14.72 0.07 -3.19
N LYS A 55 -15.67 0.58 -2.38
CA LYS A 55 -15.98 0.00 -1.06
C LYS A 55 -16.61 -1.40 -1.14
N LYS A 56 -17.18 -1.79 -2.28
CA LYS A 56 -17.76 -3.13 -2.50
C LYS A 56 -16.71 -4.14 -2.98
N LEU A 57 -15.56 -3.68 -3.48
CA LEU A 57 -14.50 -4.57 -3.94
C LEU A 57 -14.04 -5.51 -2.82
N PRO A 58 -13.77 -6.77 -3.13
CA PRO A 58 -13.02 -7.63 -2.24
C PRO A 58 -11.64 -7.03 -1.96
N ALA A 59 -11.13 -7.34 -0.78
CA ALA A 59 -9.79 -6.90 -0.37
C ALA A 59 -9.08 -8.02 0.40
N PHE A 60 -7.78 -7.91 0.50
CA PHE A 60 -6.94 -8.88 1.20
C PHE A 60 -5.83 -8.17 1.99
N THR A 61 -5.18 -8.90 2.88
CA THR A 61 -4.12 -8.38 3.75
C THR A 61 -2.82 -9.14 3.51
N PRO A 62 -1.98 -8.75 2.52
CA PRO A 62 -0.71 -9.42 2.25
C PRO A 62 0.21 -9.50 3.46
N GLN A 63 0.16 -8.50 4.33
CA GLN A 63 1.05 -8.35 5.49
C GLN A 63 0.82 -9.41 6.57
N ALA A 64 -0.43 -9.88 6.74
CA ALA A 64 -0.79 -10.82 7.79
C ALA A 64 -2.07 -11.60 7.48
N THR A 65 -2.26 -12.72 8.20
CA THR A 65 -3.55 -13.41 8.32
C THR A 65 -4.17 -13.17 9.69
N TYR A 66 -5.51 -13.27 9.77
CA TYR A 66 -6.31 -12.90 10.92
C TYR A 66 -7.34 -13.97 11.30
N SER A 67 -7.69 -14.07 12.58
CA SER A 67 -8.81 -14.86 13.08
C SER A 67 -10.07 -13.99 13.17
N GLY A 68 -10.74 -13.74 12.06
CA GLY A 68 -12.04 -13.06 11.99
C GLY A 68 -11.96 -11.52 11.97
N LYS A 69 -11.31 -10.88 12.92
CA LYS A 69 -11.19 -9.42 12.99
C LYS A 69 -9.82 -8.94 12.57
N ARG A 70 -9.77 -7.85 11.85
CA ARG A 70 -8.54 -7.21 11.36
C ARG A 70 -7.97 -6.24 12.41
N LEU A 71 -7.54 -6.81 13.54
CA LEU A 71 -6.93 -6.10 14.68
C LEU A 71 -5.70 -6.88 15.15
N ASP A 72 -4.72 -6.21 15.70
CA ASP A 72 -3.44 -6.81 16.10
C ASP A 72 -3.57 -8.06 16.99
N PRO A 73 -4.47 -8.14 18.01
CA PRO A 73 -4.64 -9.35 18.81
C PRO A 73 -5.17 -10.55 18.03
N HIS A 74 -5.69 -10.34 16.83
CA HIS A 74 -6.24 -11.37 15.95
C HIS A 74 -5.28 -11.80 14.84
N ILE A 75 -4.05 -11.29 14.82
CA ILE A 75 -3.03 -11.72 13.88
C ILE A 75 -2.67 -13.17 14.16
N THR A 76 -2.89 -14.05 13.19
CA THR A 76 -2.53 -15.47 13.27
C THR A 76 -1.16 -15.74 12.66
N ARG A 77 -0.76 -14.93 11.68
CA ARG A 77 0.55 -15.00 11.04
C ARG A 77 0.94 -13.64 10.47
N TYR A 78 2.17 -13.25 10.69
CA TYR A 78 2.78 -12.07 10.05
C TYR A 78 3.68 -12.53 8.89
N ASN A 79 3.43 -11.98 7.69
CA ASN A 79 4.05 -12.45 6.45
C ASN A 79 5.35 -11.71 6.09
N GLN A 80 5.75 -10.69 6.85
CA GLN A 80 6.91 -9.85 6.53
C GLN A 80 6.81 -9.19 5.13
N LEU A 81 5.60 -8.76 4.76
CA LEU A 81 5.32 -8.04 3.54
C LEU A 81 4.88 -6.61 3.86
N VAL A 82 5.13 -5.71 2.93
CA VAL A 82 4.56 -4.36 2.89
C VAL A 82 3.78 -4.16 1.60
N VAL A 83 2.72 -3.37 1.65
CA VAL A 83 1.97 -2.95 0.48
C VAL A 83 2.17 -1.45 0.30
N LEU A 84 2.73 -1.06 -0.82
CA LEU A 84 3.00 0.33 -1.17
C LEU A 84 2.02 0.76 -2.25
N ASP A 85 1.34 1.87 -2.00
CA ASP A 85 0.38 2.45 -2.93
C ASP A 85 1.06 3.60 -3.71
N ILE A 86 0.98 3.52 -5.04
CA ILE A 86 1.44 4.53 -5.99
C ILE A 86 0.18 5.13 -6.62
N ASP A 87 -0.22 6.29 -6.13
CA ASP A 87 -1.51 6.87 -6.50
C ASP A 87 -1.35 8.03 -7.51
N HIS A 88 -2.30 8.12 -8.46
CA HIS A 88 -2.49 9.25 -9.35
C HIS A 88 -1.27 9.67 -10.18
N VAL A 89 -0.49 8.72 -10.65
CA VAL A 89 0.70 9.01 -11.48
C VAL A 89 0.40 9.06 -12.98
N GLY A 90 -0.69 8.44 -13.42
CA GLY A 90 -1.11 8.38 -14.83
C GLY A 90 -0.30 7.38 -15.67
N GLU A 91 -0.77 7.14 -16.91
CA GLU A 91 -0.28 6.06 -17.78
C GLU A 91 1.21 6.16 -18.10
N ARG A 92 1.65 7.33 -18.57
CA ARG A 92 3.05 7.57 -18.95
C ARG A 92 4.03 7.30 -17.81
N GLU A 93 3.63 7.66 -16.59
CA GLU A 93 4.48 7.44 -15.43
C GLU A 93 4.46 5.98 -15.01
N LEU A 94 3.29 5.30 -15.10
CA LEU A 94 3.19 3.86 -14.89
C LEU A 94 4.10 3.08 -15.83
N GLU A 95 4.11 3.42 -17.13
CA GLU A 95 5.00 2.81 -18.11
C GLU A 95 6.48 2.98 -17.72
N ARG A 96 6.87 4.18 -17.27
CA ARG A 96 8.24 4.47 -16.85
C ARG A 96 8.68 3.69 -15.61
N ILE A 97 7.80 3.58 -14.60
CA ILE A 97 8.16 2.96 -13.32
C ILE A 97 8.00 1.45 -13.30
N THR A 98 7.19 0.86 -14.18
CA THR A 98 6.94 -0.59 -14.21
C THR A 98 8.23 -1.41 -14.28
N PRO A 99 9.17 -1.20 -15.21
CA PRO A 99 10.42 -1.96 -15.21
C PRO A 99 11.24 -1.75 -13.94
N LEU A 100 11.29 -0.51 -13.41
CA LEU A 100 12.01 -0.21 -12.18
C LEU A 100 11.43 -0.94 -10.97
N ALA A 101 10.10 -1.09 -10.93
CA ALA A 101 9.39 -1.79 -9.86
C ALA A 101 9.55 -3.31 -9.96
N THR A 102 9.40 -3.88 -11.17
CA THR A 102 9.43 -5.34 -11.38
C THR A 102 10.84 -5.93 -11.29
N GLU A 103 11.87 -5.16 -11.66
CA GLU A 103 13.28 -5.53 -11.51
C GLU A 103 13.82 -5.31 -10.08
N ALA A 104 13.05 -4.65 -9.23
CA ALA A 104 13.48 -4.40 -7.85
C ALA A 104 13.57 -5.73 -7.07
N PRO A 105 14.67 -5.98 -6.34
CA PRO A 105 14.94 -7.29 -5.75
C PRO A 105 13.94 -7.72 -4.67
N TYR A 106 13.21 -6.77 -4.10
CA TYR A 106 12.25 -7.05 -3.02
C TYR A 106 10.81 -7.16 -3.52
N THR A 107 10.53 -6.88 -4.79
CA THR A 107 9.18 -6.93 -5.35
C THR A 107 8.65 -8.36 -5.41
N VAL A 108 7.54 -8.59 -4.75
CA VAL A 108 6.76 -9.83 -4.76
C VAL A 108 5.73 -9.80 -5.87
N ALA A 109 4.99 -8.69 -5.96
CA ALA A 109 4.01 -8.43 -7.01
C ALA A 109 3.90 -6.94 -7.29
N TYR A 110 3.56 -6.60 -8.53
CA TYR A 110 3.26 -5.25 -8.98
C TYR A 110 2.09 -5.30 -9.95
N PHE A 111 1.08 -4.47 -9.73
CA PHE A 111 -0.12 -4.44 -10.56
C PHE A 111 -0.83 -3.09 -10.50
N ARG A 112 -1.60 -2.81 -11.53
CA ARG A 112 -2.40 -1.59 -11.66
C ARG A 112 -3.46 -1.50 -10.57
N SER A 113 -3.65 -0.33 -10.00
CA SER A 113 -4.65 -0.06 -8.97
C SER A 113 -6.09 -0.20 -9.53
N PRO A 114 -7.11 -0.38 -8.66
CA PRO A 114 -8.51 -0.42 -9.12
C PRO A 114 -8.96 0.82 -9.90
N SER A 115 -8.41 1.99 -9.57
CA SER A 115 -8.70 3.25 -10.28
C SER A 115 -8.08 3.32 -11.67
N GLY A 116 -7.03 2.55 -11.94
CA GLY A 116 -6.36 2.50 -13.23
C GLY A 116 -5.25 3.55 -13.41
N ASP A 117 -5.20 4.60 -12.60
CA ASP A 117 -4.25 5.72 -12.69
C ASP A 117 -3.04 5.61 -11.75
N GLY A 118 -2.94 4.50 -11.04
CA GLY A 118 -1.86 4.18 -10.11
C GLY A 118 -1.53 2.69 -10.09
N ALA A 119 -0.67 2.28 -9.18
CA ALA A 119 -0.26 0.89 -9.01
C ALA A 119 -0.17 0.49 -7.54
N LYS A 120 -0.19 -0.82 -7.32
CA LYS A 120 0.09 -1.46 -6.03
C LYS A 120 1.34 -2.31 -6.13
N LEU A 121 2.21 -2.17 -5.17
CA LEU A 121 3.45 -2.89 -5.07
C LEU A 121 3.48 -3.66 -3.74
N ILE A 122 3.58 -4.97 -3.82
CA ILE A 122 3.79 -5.83 -2.66
C ILE A 122 5.26 -6.20 -2.63
N ALA A 123 5.91 -5.92 -1.50
CA ALA A 123 7.34 -6.17 -1.36
C ALA A 123 7.68 -6.89 -0.04
N TYR A 124 8.79 -7.62 -0.06
CA TYR A 124 9.39 -8.13 1.18
C TYR A 124 9.88 -7.00 2.04
N ALA A 125 9.61 -7.11 3.33
CA ALA A 125 10.11 -6.24 4.36
C ALA A 125 11.62 -6.50 4.62
N ALA A 126 12.46 -6.13 3.65
CA ALA A 126 13.91 -6.31 3.69
C ALA A 126 14.55 -5.08 4.33
N THR A 127 14.84 -5.17 5.63
CA THR A 127 15.58 -4.14 6.39
C THR A 127 16.67 -4.81 7.23
N ASP A 128 17.54 -4.01 7.84
CA ASP A 128 18.58 -4.52 8.75
C ASP A 128 17.99 -5.20 9.98
N GLU A 129 16.73 -4.91 10.30
CA GLU A 129 16.01 -5.54 11.40
C GLU A 129 15.05 -6.61 10.85
N THR A 130 14.89 -7.70 11.60
CA THR A 130 13.85 -8.68 11.33
C THR A 130 12.48 -8.02 11.47
N ALA A 131 11.69 -8.05 10.40
CA ALA A 131 10.34 -7.49 10.42
C ALA A 131 9.43 -8.32 11.34
N THR A 132 8.77 -7.64 12.27
CA THR A 132 7.83 -8.17 13.25
C THR A 132 6.58 -7.30 13.28
N PRO A 133 5.46 -7.75 13.85
CA PRO A 133 4.30 -6.87 14.05
C PRO A 133 4.66 -5.58 14.80
N GLY A 134 5.50 -5.66 15.83
CA GLY A 134 5.87 -4.52 16.68
C GLY A 134 6.69 -3.44 15.98
N ASN A 135 7.41 -3.77 14.89
CA ASN A 135 8.20 -2.79 14.14
C ASN A 135 7.71 -2.56 12.71
N HIS A 136 6.53 -3.09 12.34
CA HIS A 136 6.02 -3.05 10.96
C HIS A 136 6.00 -1.63 10.37
N ARG A 137 5.51 -0.64 11.12
CA ARG A 137 5.47 0.76 10.68
C ARG A 137 6.85 1.28 10.27
N ARG A 138 7.88 1.02 11.09
CA ARG A 138 9.26 1.46 10.81
C ARG A 138 9.83 0.77 9.57
N VAL A 139 9.54 -0.52 9.43
CA VAL A 139 9.91 -1.31 8.25
C VAL A 139 9.20 -0.78 7.00
N TYR A 140 7.89 -0.52 7.09
CA TYR A 140 7.11 0.08 6.01
C TYR A 140 7.71 1.43 5.57
N GLU A 141 8.01 2.32 6.50
CA GLU A 141 8.59 3.63 6.18
C GLU A 141 9.98 3.50 5.52
N ALA A 142 10.80 2.54 5.92
CA ALA A 142 12.09 2.27 5.30
C ALA A 142 11.92 1.78 3.86
N MET A 143 11.03 0.81 3.63
CA MET A 143 10.73 0.27 2.30
C MET A 143 10.09 1.34 1.40
N SER A 144 9.16 2.13 1.93
CA SER A 144 8.53 3.24 1.21
C SER A 144 9.58 4.25 0.72
N ARG A 145 10.50 4.69 1.57
CA ARG A 145 11.59 5.60 1.16
C ARG A 145 12.49 4.98 0.09
N TRP A 146 12.80 3.69 0.23
CA TRP A 146 13.65 3.01 -0.74
C TRP A 146 12.98 2.93 -2.12
N TYR A 147 11.70 2.52 -2.19
CA TYR A 147 10.98 2.47 -3.44
C TYR A 147 10.70 3.86 -4.02
N ALA A 148 10.36 4.84 -3.20
CA ALA A 148 10.19 6.22 -3.65
C ALA A 148 11.47 6.75 -4.35
N ALA A 149 12.65 6.52 -3.76
CA ALA A 149 13.92 6.90 -4.35
C ALA A 149 14.23 6.13 -5.66
N ARG A 150 13.93 4.82 -5.70
CA ARG A 150 14.16 3.99 -6.87
C ARG A 150 13.23 4.33 -8.03
N LEU A 151 11.96 4.55 -7.75
CA LEU A 151 10.93 4.84 -8.75
C LEU A 151 10.89 6.31 -9.16
N GLY A 152 11.42 7.21 -8.32
CA GLY A 152 11.36 8.65 -8.55
C GLY A 152 9.94 9.21 -8.40
N VAL A 153 9.08 8.59 -7.57
CA VAL A 153 7.69 9.01 -7.30
C VAL A 153 7.44 9.12 -5.79
N GLU A 154 6.44 9.89 -5.41
CA GLU A 154 5.94 9.88 -4.03
C GLU A 154 5.03 8.67 -3.81
N LEU A 155 5.13 8.05 -2.64
CA LEU A 155 4.28 6.94 -2.22
C LEU A 155 3.32 7.39 -1.12
N ASP A 156 2.09 6.85 -1.12
CA ASP A 156 1.15 7.09 -0.02
C ASP A 156 1.69 6.47 1.28
N THR A 157 1.93 7.32 2.27
CA THR A 157 2.44 6.89 3.58
C THR A 157 1.36 6.44 4.55
N SER A 158 0.08 6.58 4.20
CA SER A 158 -1.06 6.20 5.04
C SER A 158 -1.20 4.68 5.21
N GLY A 159 -0.52 3.89 4.38
CA GLY A 159 -0.60 2.43 4.33
C GLY A 159 0.23 1.67 5.37
N SER A 160 0.77 2.35 6.40
CA SER A 160 1.75 1.78 7.34
C SER A 160 1.19 0.77 8.36
N ASP A 161 -0.11 0.52 8.37
CA ASP A 161 -0.75 -0.43 9.28
C ASP A 161 -0.65 -1.86 8.79
N ILE A 162 -0.39 -2.84 9.68
CA ILE A 162 -0.42 -4.28 9.34
C ILE A 162 -1.79 -4.67 8.79
N GLY A 163 -2.84 -4.06 9.31
CA GLY A 163 -4.21 -4.28 8.88
C GLY A 163 -4.61 -3.55 7.59
N ARG A 164 -3.71 -2.85 6.89
CA ARG A 164 -4.05 -2.17 5.64
C ARG A 164 -4.61 -3.13 4.62
N LEU A 165 -5.82 -2.81 4.10
CA LEU A 165 -6.45 -3.58 3.04
C LEU A 165 -5.81 -3.26 1.70
N CYS A 166 -5.45 -4.30 0.97
CA CYS A 166 -5.15 -4.24 -0.44
C CYS A 166 -6.40 -4.64 -1.23
N PHE A 167 -7.02 -3.72 -1.94
CA PHE A 167 -8.15 -4.06 -2.80
C PHE A 167 -7.69 -4.89 -3.99
N VAL A 168 -8.54 -5.84 -4.42
CA VAL A 168 -8.34 -6.54 -5.69
C VAL A 168 -8.42 -5.57 -6.86
N SER A 169 -7.89 -5.97 -8.01
CA SER A 169 -7.88 -5.17 -9.24
C SER A 169 -8.14 -6.08 -10.45
N ASP A 170 -8.02 -5.52 -11.64
CA ASP A 170 -7.95 -6.23 -12.90
C ASP A 170 -6.71 -5.73 -13.64
N ASP A 171 -5.74 -6.64 -13.83
CA ASP A 171 -4.49 -6.34 -14.51
C ASP A 171 -3.89 -7.60 -15.13
N PRO A 172 -4.13 -7.86 -16.43
CA PRO A 172 -3.52 -9.00 -17.13
C PRO A 172 -1.99 -8.96 -17.19
N ALA A 173 -1.39 -7.75 -17.04
CA ALA A 173 0.05 -7.54 -17.02
C ALA A 173 0.66 -7.60 -15.61
N LEU A 174 -0.14 -8.03 -14.60
CA LEU A 174 0.35 -8.18 -13.24
C LEU A 174 1.69 -8.95 -13.22
N TYR A 175 2.69 -8.33 -12.61
CA TYR A 175 3.95 -8.99 -12.32
C TYR A 175 3.86 -9.79 -11.02
N LEU A 176 4.23 -11.05 -11.10
CA LEU A 176 4.43 -11.92 -9.94
C LEU A 176 5.85 -12.43 -9.97
N SER A 177 6.62 -12.16 -8.93
CA SER A 177 7.99 -12.65 -8.82
C SER A 177 8.03 -14.18 -8.94
N PRO A 178 8.89 -14.77 -9.82
CA PRO A 178 9.01 -16.23 -10.00
C PRO A 178 9.25 -16.95 -8.68
N ALA A 179 9.95 -16.33 -7.78
CA ALA A 179 10.19 -16.85 -6.47
C ALA A 179 8.90 -16.97 -5.62
N THR A 180 7.92 -16.11 -5.80
CA THR A 180 6.62 -16.19 -5.13
C THR A 180 5.79 -17.36 -5.66
N ALA A 181 5.85 -17.64 -6.96
CA ALA A 181 5.19 -18.77 -7.60
C ALA A 181 5.70 -20.13 -7.08
N LEU A 182 6.94 -20.20 -6.61
CA LEU A 182 7.59 -21.42 -6.12
C LEU A 182 7.39 -21.69 -4.60
N GLY A 183 6.53 -20.98 -3.93
CA GLY A 183 6.23 -21.25 -2.51
C GLY A 183 7.25 -20.72 -1.49
N TRP A 184 7.71 -19.57 -1.68
CA TRP A 184 8.82 -18.82 -1.07
C TRP A 184 9.13 -19.00 0.41
N ARG A 185 10.41 -19.20 0.65
CA ARG A 185 11.12 -18.67 1.83
C ARG A 185 12.03 -17.55 1.32
N VAL A 186 12.08 -16.42 2.02
CA VAL A 186 13.03 -15.33 1.71
C VAL A 186 14.42 -15.94 1.49
N PRO A 187 15.03 -15.86 0.30
CA PRO A 187 16.37 -16.41 0.09
C PRO A 187 17.33 -15.81 1.11
N ALA A 188 18.22 -16.63 1.66
CA ALA A 188 19.24 -16.16 2.57
C ALA A 188 20.12 -15.04 1.99
N SER A 189 20.24 -14.96 0.65
CA SER A 189 20.89 -13.89 -0.08
C SER A 189 20.22 -12.53 0.10
N TYR A 190 18.87 -12.48 0.23
CA TYR A 190 18.15 -11.24 0.47
C TYR A 190 18.29 -10.73 1.92
N ARG A 191 18.52 -11.64 2.87
CA ARG A 191 18.84 -11.25 4.25
C ARG A 191 20.21 -10.57 4.38
N ARG A 192 21.12 -10.77 3.42
CA ARG A 192 22.46 -10.17 3.39
C ARG A 192 22.56 -8.95 2.48
N ALA A 193 21.60 -8.77 1.56
CA ALA A 193 21.53 -7.62 0.66
C ALA A 193 20.62 -6.52 1.22
N SER A 194 20.48 -6.45 2.53
CA SER A 194 19.87 -5.27 3.17
C SER A 194 20.56 -4.04 2.62
N PRO A 195 19.85 -3.13 1.94
CA PRO A 195 20.47 -1.88 1.57
C PRO A 195 20.98 -1.26 2.88
N ARG A 196 22.28 -1.17 3.04
CA ARG A 196 22.88 -0.35 4.10
C ARG A 196 22.40 1.07 3.81
N TYR A 197 21.20 1.42 4.31
CA TYR A 197 20.87 2.80 4.47
C TYR A 197 21.84 3.30 5.55
N PRO A 198 22.79 4.19 5.20
CA PRO A 198 23.36 4.98 6.23
C PRO A 198 22.17 5.61 6.93
N LEU A 199 21.96 5.30 8.19
CA LEU A 199 21.13 6.12 9.06
C LEU A 199 21.64 7.54 8.81
N LEU A 200 20.94 8.28 7.96
CA LEU A 200 21.23 9.69 7.73
C LEU A 200 20.98 10.32 9.09
N GLY A 201 22.09 10.32 9.87
CA GLY A 201 22.19 11.13 11.04
C GLY A 201 21.70 12.51 10.66
N ARG A 202 20.95 13.14 11.56
CA ARG A 202 20.41 14.49 11.47
C ARG A 202 21.48 15.49 11.00
N ARG A 203 21.79 15.52 9.70
CA ARG A 203 22.65 16.52 9.06
C ARG A 203 22.03 16.91 7.72
N ARG A 204 21.30 18.04 7.76
CA ARG A 204 21.13 19.06 6.72
C ARG A 204 21.35 18.58 5.29
N LEU A 205 20.30 18.18 4.61
CA LEU A 205 20.19 18.30 3.17
C LEU A 205 19.72 19.73 2.81
N ALA A 206 20.62 20.68 3.05
CA ALA A 206 20.57 21.96 2.40
C ALA A 206 21.55 21.90 1.21
N ARG A 207 21.15 21.27 0.10
CA ARG A 207 21.76 21.52 -1.21
C ARG A 207 20.67 21.85 -2.19
N ARG A 208 20.75 23.10 -2.63
CA ARG A 208 19.94 23.83 -3.59
C ARG A 208 19.61 22.95 -4.80
N LEU A 209 18.31 22.66 -4.98
CA LEU A 209 17.76 22.39 -6.30
C LEU A 209 17.58 23.74 -7.01
N PRO A 210 17.91 23.87 -8.30
CA PRO A 210 17.75 25.11 -9.04
C PRO A 210 16.24 25.42 -9.17
N GLY A 211 15.89 26.60 -8.76
CA GLY A 211 14.70 27.40 -8.94
C GLY A 211 13.46 26.76 -9.59
N ARG A 212 12.54 26.23 -8.80
CA ARG A 212 11.13 26.16 -9.16
C ARG A 212 10.38 27.30 -8.50
N ARG A 213 9.79 28.17 -9.32
CA ARG A 213 8.94 29.29 -8.92
C ARG A 213 7.81 28.77 -8.03
N LYS A 214 7.59 29.41 -6.89
CA LYS A 214 6.47 29.17 -5.99
C LYS A 214 5.14 29.34 -6.73
N GLY A 215 4.52 28.23 -7.11
CA GLY A 215 3.14 28.20 -7.59
C GLY A 215 2.20 28.46 -6.42
N ARG A 216 1.42 29.52 -6.56
CA ARG A 216 0.40 29.93 -5.60
C ARG A 216 -0.77 28.94 -5.68
N TRP A 217 -1.03 28.18 -4.62
CA TRP A 217 -2.17 27.29 -4.52
C TRP A 217 -3.49 28.06 -4.63
N PRO A 218 -4.50 27.57 -5.37
CA PRO A 218 -5.81 28.20 -5.46
C PRO A 218 -6.53 28.22 -4.11
N ARG A 219 -7.22 29.34 -3.78
CA ARG A 219 -7.83 29.65 -2.48
C ARG A 219 -9.05 28.79 -2.08
N HIS A 220 -9.48 27.80 -2.84
CA HIS A 220 -10.72 27.07 -2.58
C HIS A 220 -10.60 25.87 -1.63
N TRP A 221 -9.39 25.52 -1.16
CA TRP A 221 -9.17 24.44 -0.19
C TRP A 221 -9.27 24.85 1.28
N ARG A 222 -9.66 26.11 1.60
CA ARG A 222 -9.73 26.64 2.98
C ARG A 222 -11.11 26.58 3.64
N ARG A 223 -12.06 25.81 3.13
CA ARG A 223 -13.40 25.76 3.74
C ARG A 223 -13.80 24.34 4.07
N HIS A 224 -13.22 23.69 5.03
CA HIS A 224 -13.78 22.53 5.75
C HIS A 224 -12.86 22.08 6.91
N ALA A 225 -12.23 23.01 7.61
CA ALA A 225 -11.68 22.77 8.93
C ALA A 225 -12.46 23.65 9.92
N GLY A 226 -13.54 23.11 10.47
CA GLY A 226 -14.21 23.69 11.62
C GLY A 226 -13.36 23.53 12.88
N PRO A 227 -13.43 24.46 13.85
CA PRO A 227 -12.64 24.39 15.07
C PRO A 227 -13.11 23.23 15.96
N PRO A 228 -12.23 22.59 16.74
CA PRO A 228 -12.60 21.52 17.66
C PRO A 228 -13.39 22.12 18.82
N SER A 229 -14.67 21.73 18.97
CA SER A 229 -15.49 21.98 20.13
C SER A 229 -15.11 21.01 21.25
N GLY A 230 -14.20 21.41 22.11
CA GLY A 230 -13.83 20.67 23.32
C GLY A 230 -13.96 21.58 24.54
N LYS A 231 -15.13 21.56 25.20
CA LYS A 231 -15.28 22.11 26.55
C LYS A 231 -14.64 21.12 27.53
N ALA A 232 -13.62 21.56 28.24
CA ALA A 232 -13.04 20.84 29.38
C ALA A 232 -14.05 20.74 30.54
N PRO A 233 -14.14 19.63 31.27
CA PRO A 233 -14.94 19.56 32.49
C PRO A 233 -14.23 20.21 33.65
N THR A 234 -14.96 21.05 34.36
CA THR A 234 -14.58 21.72 35.61
C THR A 234 -14.44 20.70 36.75
N PRO A 235 -13.43 20.80 37.61
CA PRO A 235 -13.31 19.91 38.77
C PRO A 235 -14.31 20.28 39.87
N ARG A 236 -15.04 19.32 40.41
CA ARG A 236 -15.88 19.42 41.61
C ARG A 236 -14.99 19.46 42.85
N GLN A 237 -15.18 20.49 43.69
CA GLN A 237 -14.64 20.53 45.04
C GLN A 237 -15.43 19.58 45.97
N PRO A 238 -14.79 19.01 47.00
CA PRO A 238 -15.46 18.18 48.00
C PRO A 238 -16.13 19.02 49.09
N GLN A 239 -17.30 18.59 49.49
CA GLN A 239 -17.86 18.84 50.82
C GLN A 239 -17.73 17.57 51.62
#